data_f304f7b20afd855e7e031eaf761d9389
#
_entry.id   f304f7b20afd855e7e031eaf761d9389
#
_cell.length_a   1.000
_cell.length_b   1.000
_cell.length_c   1.000
_cell.angle_alpha   90.00
_cell.angle_beta   90.00
_cell.angle_gamma   90.00
#
_symmetry.space_group_name_H-M   'P 1'
#
loop_
_entity.id
_entity.type
_entity.pdbx_description
1 polymer ?
#
loop_
_entity_poly.entity_id
_entity_poly.type
_entity_poly.pdbx_seq_one_letter_code
_entity_poly.pdbx_strand_id
1 'polypeptide(L)'
;MKKALFAALSAVFAGCTTIHTADDYHGTGIANGEKPIETVEIENTAWLLFKCIPLGSGDPNFPNEFGCKMFSNTLTLQNNLNMLEKEMERVGATRIANLASRKTDESIFFILLTRRAYHTSAVLLK
;
A
#
# COMPACT_ATOMS: atom_id res chain seq x y z
N MET A 1 2.84 -16.82 -29.63
CA MET A 1 3.94 -15.98 -29.16
C MET A 1 3.50 -14.57 -28.76
N LYS A 2 2.74 -13.81 -29.55
CA LYS A 2 2.30 -12.45 -29.19
C LYS A 2 1.44 -12.37 -27.92
N LYS A 3 0.56 -13.35 -27.66
CA LYS A 3 -0.29 -13.41 -26.46
C LYS A 3 0.51 -13.72 -25.18
N ALA A 4 1.53 -14.55 -25.26
CA ALA A 4 2.40 -14.87 -24.12
C ALA A 4 3.32 -13.70 -23.76
N LEU A 5 3.79 -12.93 -24.74
CA LEU A 5 4.57 -11.72 -24.51
C LEU A 5 3.72 -10.63 -23.82
N PHE A 6 2.46 -10.50 -24.22
CA PHE A 6 1.53 -9.54 -23.59
C PHE A 6 1.21 -9.92 -22.14
N ALA A 7 1.01 -11.21 -21.85
CA ALA A 7 0.77 -11.70 -20.50
C ALA A 7 2.01 -11.53 -19.59
N ALA A 8 3.20 -11.79 -20.12
CA ALA A 8 4.44 -11.57 -19.40
C ALA A 8 4.70 -10.09 -19.13
N LEU A 9 4.40 -9.21 -20.08
CA LEU A 9 4.53 -7.76 -19.89
C LEU A 9 3.53 -7.24 -18.85
N SER A 10 2.31 -7.77 -18.82
CA SER A 10 1.29 -7.38 -17.83
C SER A 10 1.67 -7.80 -16.42
N ALA A 11 2.35 -8.93 -16.24
CA ALA A 11 2.82 -9.39 -14.94
C ALA A 11 3.95 -8.52 -14.36
N VAL A 12 4.76 -7.91 -15.21
CA VAL A 12 5.87 -7.03 -14.79
C VAL A 12 5.36 -5.68 -14.26
N PHE A 13 4.22 -5.21 -14.76
CA PHE A 13 3.64 -3.92 -14.37
C PHE A 13 2.46 -4.02 -13.41
N ALA A 14 2.25 -5.19 -12.81
CA ALA A 14 1.26 -5.35 -11.76
C ALA A 14 1.69 -4.52 -10.54
N GLY A 15 0.89 -3.53 -10.19
CA GLY A 15 1.00 -2.86 -8.90
C GLY A 15 0.54 -3.84 -7.81
N CYS A 16 1.11 -3.72 -6.62
CA CYS A 16 0.74 -4.53 -5.47
C CYS A 16 0.14 -3.63 -4.39
N THR A 17 -0.84 -4.18 -3.68
CA THR A 17 -1.32 -3.62 -2.42
C THR A 17 -1.09 -4.66 -1.35
N THR A 18 -0.29 -4.32 -0.35
CA THR A 18 0.07 -5.24 0.75
C THR A 18 -0.23 -4.60 2.09
N ILE A 19 -0.66 -5.44 3.04
CA ILE A 19 -0.80 -5.09 4.45
C ILE A 19 0.10 -6.03 5.23
N HIS A 20 1.03 -5.46 6.00
CA HIS A 20 1.90 -6.16 6.92
C HIS A 20 1.51 -5.80 8.34
N THR A 21 1.47 -6.78 9.21
CA THR A 21 1.16 -6.60 10.63
C THR A 21 2.27 -7.19 11.50
N ALA A 22 2.51 -6.57 12.63
CA ALA A 22 3.48 -7.03 13.61
C ALA A 22 3.00 -6.74 15.03
N ASP A 23 3.32 -7.65 15.94
CA ASP A 23 3.00 -7.51 17.39
C ASP A 23 4.10 -6.74 18.14
N ASP A 24 5.07 -6.17 17.44
CA ASP A 24 6.17 -5.41 18.03
C ASP A 24 5.82 -3.93 18.11
N TYR A 25 5.80 -3.41 19.34
CA TYR A 25 5.46 -2.03 19.67
C TYR A 25 6.66 -1.22 20.16
N HIS A 26 7.87 -1.74 20.01
CA HIS A 26 9.07 -1.09 20.50
C HIS A 26 9.26 0.30 19.88
N GLY A 27 9.46 1.30 20.73
CA GLY A 27 9.68 2.68 20.31
C GLY A 27 8.42 3.45 19.93
N THR A 28 7.21 2.91 20.13
CA THR A 28 5.96 3.64 19.94
C THR A 28 5.67 4.50 21.16
N GLY A 29 5.38 5.79 20.94
CA GLY A 29 4.98 6.73 21.99
C GLY A 29 3.52 6.53 22.40
N ILE A 30 3.17 5.38 22.96
CA ILE A 30 1.81 5.06 23.40
C ILE A 30 1.56 5.70 24.77
N ALA A 31 0.41 6.36 24.90
CA ALA A 31 0.02 6.97 26.18
C ALA A 31 -0.27 5.91 27.24
N ASN A 32 -0.03 6.27 28.52
CA ASN A 32 -0.30 5.39 29.64
C ASN A 32 -1.78 5.00 29.70
N GLY A 33 -2.05 3.70 29.75
CA GLY A 33 -3.39 3.15 29.85
C GLY A 33 -3.99 2.69 28.50
N GLU A 34 -3.35 2.98 27.39
CA GLU A 34 -3.74 2.47 26.07
C GLU A 34 -3.06 1.12 25.82
N LYS A 35 -3.83 0.18 25.28
CA LYS A 35 -3.34 -1.16 24.97
C LYS A 35 -3.11 -1.29 23.46
N PRO A 36 -1.86 -1.41 23.00
CA PRO A 36 -1.59 -1.70 21.60
C PRO A 36 -2.06 -3.11 21.23
N ILE A 37 -2.62 -3.25 20.04
CA ILE A 37 -3.05 -4.55 19.48
C ILE A 37 -2.01 -5.02 18.48
N GLU A 38 -1.72 -4.19 17.48
CA GLU A 38 -0.73 -4.50 16.44
C GLU A 38 -0.22 -3.23 15.75
N THR A 39 0.95 -3.34 15.13
CA THR A 39 1.47 -2.34 14.19
C THR A 39 1.11 -2.77 12.78
N VAL A 40 0.59 -1.85 11.99
CA VAL A 40 0.16 -2.08 10.61
C VAL A 40 0.98 -1.23 9.67
N GLU A 41 1.50 -1.83 8.60
CA GLU A 41 2.10 -1.14 7.48
C GLU A 41 1.35 -1.50 6.20
N ILE A 42 0.85 -0.48 5.50
CA ILE A 42 0.13 -0.60 4.25
C ILE A 42 0.99 -0.02 3.13
N GLU A 43 1.29 -0.82 2.14
CA GLU A 43 1.98 -0.39 0.93
C GLU A 43 1.06 -0.56 -0.27
N ASN A 44 0.89 0.51 -1.03
CA ASN A 44 0.20 0.50 -2.32
C ASN A 44 1.16 1.00 -3.40
N THR A 45 1.33 0.23 -4.48
CA THR A 45 2.27 0.52 -5.55
C THR A 45 1.60 0.70 -6.90
N ALA A 46 2.17 1.55 -7.73
CA ALA A 46 1.78 1.73 -9.12
C ALA A 46 2.99 1.90 -10.03
N TRP A 47 2.81 1.53 -11.30
CA TRP A 47 3.74 1.78 -12.37
C TRP A 47 3.23 2.90 -13.27
N LEU A 48 4.09 3.85 -13.55
CA LEU A 48 3.78 5.04 -14.33
C LEU A 48 4.74 5.17 -15.51
N LEU A 49 4.20 5.46 -16.69
CA LEU A 49 4.96 5.87 -17.85
C LEU A 49 5.10 7.39 -17.83
N PHE A 50 6.32 7.89 -18.05
CA PHE A 50 6.65 9.33 -17.98
C PHE A 50 6.18 10.02 -16.70
N LYS A 51 6.13 9.31 -15.57
CA LYS A 51 5.65 9.78 -14.25
C LYS A 51 4.17 10.21 -14.18
N CYS A 52 3.42 10.12 -15.26
CA CYS A 52 2.05 10.63 -15.33
C CYS A 52 1.01 9.63 -15.85
N ILE A 53 1.39 8.72 -16.73
CA ILE A 53 0.44 7.76 -17.33
C ILE A 53 0.44 6.47 -16.51
N PRO A 54 -0.65 6.12 -15.82
CA PRO A 54 -0.71 4.89 -15.03
C PRO A 54 -0.76 3.68 -15.96
N LEU A 55 0.18 2.75 -15.78
CA LEU A 55 0.18 1.46 -16.45
C LEU A 55 -0.57 0.40 -15.64
N GLY A 56 -0.39 0.42 -14.34
CA GLY A 56 -1.08 -0.47 -13.41
C GLY A 56 -0.82 -0.07 -11.97
N SER A 57 -1.80 -0.32 -11.11
CA SER A 57 -1.72 -0.10 -9.66
C SER A 57 -2.33 -1.26 -8.90
N GLY A 58 -1.98 -1.42 -7.63
CA GLY A 58 -2.61 -2.39 -6.76
C GLY A 58 -4.11 -2.11 -6.56
N ASP A 59 -4.87 -3.14 -6.20
CA ASP A 59 -6.29 -2.99 -5.85
C ASP A 59 -6.47 -2.86 -4.34
N PRO A 60 -6.84 -1.68 -3.83
CA PRO A 60 -7.04 -1.49 -2.39
C PRO A 60 -8.26 -2.25 -1.82
N ASN A 61 -9.10 -2.82 -2.67
CA ASN A 61 -10.21 -3.67 -2.21
C ASN A 61 -9.78 -5.12 -1.95
N PHE A 62 -8.66 -5.53 -2.53
CA PHE A 62 -8.11 -6.87 -2.41
C PHE A 62 -6.62 -6.82 -2.04
N PRO A 63 -6.28 -6.30 -0.84
CA PRO A 63 -4.90 -6.28 -0.37
C PRO A 63 -4.37 -7.71 -0.20
N ASN A 64 -3.07 -7.88 -0.38
CA ASN A 64 -2.37 -9.16 -0.32
C ASN A 64 -2.78 -10.18 -1.41
N GLU A 65 -3.62 -9.80 -2.36
CA GLU A 65 -3.97 -10.62 -3.50
C GLU A 65 -3.22 -10.14 -4.76
N PHE A 66 -3.00 -11.05 -5.68
CA PHE A 66 -2.45 -10.70 -6.98
C PHE A 66 -3.55 -10.03 -7.83
N GLY A 67 -3.80 -8.75 -7.53
CA GLY A 67 -4.77 -7.93 -8.23
C GLY A 67 -4.11 -6.66 -8.77
N CYS A 68 -4.43 -6.31 -10.00
CA CYS A 68 -3.91 -5.11 -10.63
C CYS A 68 -5.04 -4.38 -11.36
N LYS A 69 -5.18 -3.08 -11.08
CA LYS A 69 -6.04 -2.19 -11.86
C LYS A 69 -5.22 -1.56 -12.97
N MET A 70 -5.42 -2.05 -14.21
CA MET A 70 -4.74 -1.52 -15.39
C MET A 70 -5.27 -0.11 -15.72
N PHE A 71 -4.34 0.74 -16.16
CA PHE A 71 -4.61 2.14 -16.56
C PHE A 71 -5.35 2.98 -15.51
N SER A 72 -5.20 2.60 -14.25
CA SER A 72 -5.79 3.28 -13.12
C SER A 72 -4.71 3.66 -12.10
N ASN A 73 -4.92 4.76 -11.41
CA ASN A 73 -4.05 5.19 -10.31
C ASN A 73 -4.83 5.11 -8.99
N THR A 74 -4.57 4.08 -8.22
CA THR A 74 -5.17 3.88 -6.89
C THR A 74 -4.30 4.42 -5.76
N LEU A 75 -3.17 5.07 -6.08
CA LEU A 75 -2.24 5.61 -5.10
C LEU A 75 -2.75 6.91 -4.51
N THR A 76 -3.65 6.80 -3.57
CA THR A 76 -4.15 7.92 -2.80
C THR A 76 -4.02 7.64 -1.31
N LEU A 77 -3.79 8.69 -0.53
CA LEU A 77 -3.83 8.59 0.93
C LEU A 77 -5.17 8.03 1.41
N GLN A 78 -6.26 8.44 0.78
CA GLN A 78 -7.61 7.97 1.12
C GLN A 78 -7.74 6.45 0.99
N ASN A 79 -7.20 5.85 -0.08
CA ASN A 79 -7.24 4.39 -0.24
C ASN A 79 -6.45 3.67 0.84
N ASN A 80 -5.28 4.20 1.22
CA ASN A 80 -4.51 3.63 2.33
C ASN A 80 -5.24 3.77 3.67
N LEU A 81 -5.87 4.91 3.93
CA LEU A 81 -6.66 5.11 5.15
C LEU A 81 -7.89 4.21 5.18
N ASN A 82 -8.57 4.00 4.06
CA ASN A 82 -9.70 3.06 3.98
C ASN A 82 -9.26 1.61 4.26
N MET A 83 -8.07 1.22 3.80
CA MET A 83 -7.51 -0.09 4.13
C MET A 83 -7.16 -0.20 5.61
N LEU A 84 -6.60 0.86 6.19
CA LEU A 84 -6.30 0.92 7.63
C LEU A 84 -7.58 0.82 8.47
N GLU A 85 -8.65 1.50 8.07
CA GLU A 85 -9.96 1.42 8.72
C GLU A 85 -10.54 0.00 8.70
N LYS A 86 -10.47 -0.68 7.56
CA LYS A 86 -10.87 -2.10 7.47
C LYS A 86 -10.04 -3.01 8.39
N GLU A 87 -8.75 -2.73 8.50
CA GLU A 87 -7.87 -3.49 9.39
C GLU A 87 -8.20 -3.22 10.86
N MET A 88 -8.50 -1.98 11.23
CA MET A 88 -9.01 -1.64 12.57
C MET A 88 -10.28 -2.43 12.91
N GLU A 89 -11.24 -2.48 11.99
CA GLU A 89 -12.48 -3.24 12.19
C GLU A 89 -12.19 -4.73 12.35
N ARG A 90 -11.27 -5.29 11.56
CA ARG A 90 -10.87 -6.70 11.62
C ARG A 90 -10.34 -7.09 13.00
N VAL A 91 -9.52 -6.25 13.62
CA VAL A 91 -8.89 -6.52 14.92
C VAL A 91 -9.66 -5.95 16.11
N GLY A 92 -10.72 -5.19 15.87
CA GLY A 92 -11.51 -4.54 16.91
C GLY A 92 -10.78 -3.38 17.60
N ALA A 93 -9.91 -2.68 16.87
CA ALA A 93 -9.25 -1.49 17.35
C ALA A 93 -10.21 -0.30 17.37
N THR A 94 -10.06 0.58 18.35
CA THR A 94 -10.89 1.78 18.52
C THR A 94 -10.15 3.07 18.20
N ARG A 95 -8.82 3.03 18.22
CA ARG A 95 -7.94 4.20 18.02
C ARG A 95 -6.70 3.85 17.23
N ILE A 96 -6.10 4.89 16.66
CA ILE A 96 -4.83 4.84 15.92
C ILE A 96 -3.83 5.76 16.60
N ALA A 97 -2.61 5.30 16.75
CA ALA A 97 -1.47 6.09 17.16
C ALA A 97 -0.36 6.04 16.12
N ASN A 98 0.53 7.03 16.15
CA ASN A 98 1.73 7.11 15.32
C ASN A 98 1.45 6.93 13.81
N LEU A 99 0.34 7.47 13.33
CA LEU A 99 0.02 7.46 11.90
C LEU A 99 1.07 8.25 11.13
N ALA A 100 1.74 7.58 10.21
CA ALA A 100 2.69 8.18 9.30
C ALA A 100 2.43 7.71 7.87
N SER A 101 2.57 8.61 6.91
CA SER A 101 2.43 8.28 5.50
C SER A 101 3.55 8.92 4.70
N ARG A 102 4.09 8.17 3.75
CA ARG A 102 5.10 8.67 2.83
C ARG A 102 4.86 8.16 1.42
N LYS A 103 5.26 8.95 0.45
CA LYS A 103 5.24 8.61 -0.95
C LYS A 103 6.67 8.47 -1.44
N THR A 104 6.97 7.42 -2.18
CA THR A 104 8.28 7.17 -2.78
C THR A 104 8.13 7.00 -4.28
N ASP A 105 9.05 7.58 -5.03
CA ASP A 105 9.16 7.43 -6.49
C ASP A 105 10.53 6.84 -6.80
N GLU A 106 10.55 5.72 -7.51
CA GLU A 106 11.74 5.05 -7.99
C GLU A 106 11.70 5.01 -9.52
N SER A 107 12.62 5.72 -10.15
CA SER A 107 12.69 5.76 -11.62
C SER A 107 13.58 4.64 -12.14
N ILE A 108 13.03 3.84 -13.05
CA ILE A 108 13.72 2.81 -13.80
C ILE A 108 13.77 3.27 -15.25
N PHE A 109 14.92 3.13 -15.92
CA PHE A 109 15.15 3.66 -17.26
C PHE A 109 14.88 5.17 -17.36
N PHE A 110 15.55 5.97 -16.53
CA PHE A 110 15.39 7.41 -16.45
C PHE A 110 13.94 7.82 -16.12
N ILE A 111 13.32 8.63 -16.98
CA ILE A 111 11.95 9.14 -16.78
C ILE A 111 10.90 8.21 -17.39
N LEU A 112 11.32 7.22 -18.19
CA LEU A 112 10.40 6.41 -18.98
C LEU A 112 9.45 5.61 -18.10
N LEU A 113 9.99 4.92 -17.08
CA LEU A 113 9.23 4.06 -16.19
C LEU A 113 9.51 4.43 -14.73
N THR A 114 8.46 4.67 -13.98
CA THR A 114 8.55 4.99 -12.54
C THR A 114 7.67 4.05 -11.75
N ARG A 115 8.26 3.41 -10.74
CA ARG A 115 7.52 2.75 -9.66
C ARG A 115 7.23 3.78 -8.59
N ARG A 116 5.97 3.98 -8.28
CA ARG A 116 5.52 4.85 -7.19
C ARG A 116 4.89 4.00 -6.11
N ALA A 117 5.27 4.25 -4.86
CA ALA A 117 4.69 3.58 -3.72
C ALA A 117 4.16 4.60 -2.71
N TYR A 118 3.03 4.26 -2.11
CA TYR A 118 2.45 4.98 -0.99
C TYR A 118 2.48 4.06 0.23
N HIS A 119 3.24 4.45 1.24
CA HIS A 119 3.37 3.71 2.50
C HIS A 119 2.59 4.43 3.59
N THR A 120 1.84 3.69 4.36
CA THR A 120 1.15 4.19 5.56
C THR A 120 1.38 3.22 6.69
N SER A 121 1.89 3.72 7.79
CA SER A 121 2.12 2.93 9.01
C SER A 121 1.36 3.51 10.19
N ALA A 122 0.88 2.65 11.06
CA ALA A 122 0.14 3.03 12.25
C ALA A 122 0.20 1.94 13.33
N VAL A 123 -0.06 2.32 14.57
CA VAL A 123 -0.29 1.41 15.69
C VAL A 123 -1.76 1.40 16.02
N LEU A 124 -2.37 0.22 16.06
CA LEU A 124 -3.77 0.04 16.41
C LEU A 124 -3.91 -0.20 17.93
N LEU A 125 -4.84 0.52 18.54
CA LEU A 125 -5.07 0.57 19.98
C LEU A 125 -6.52 0.16 20.32
N LYS A 126 -6.66 -0.36 21.57
CA LYS A 126 -7.97 -0.67 22.15
C LYS A 126 -8.15 0.05 23.47
#